data_f60b981674fe81460c9ecbf44dc01201
#
_entry.id   f60b981674fe81460c9ecbf44dc01201
#
_cell.length_a   1.000
_cell.length_b   1.000
_cell.length_c   1.000
_cell.angle_alpha   90.00
_cell.angle_beta   90.00
_cell.angle_gamma   90.00
#
_symmetry.space_group_name_H-M   'P 1'
#
loop_
_entity.id
_entity.type
_entity.pdbx_description
1 polymer ?
#
loop_
_entity_poly.entity_id
_entity_poly.type
_entity_poly.pdbx_seq_one_letter_code
_entity_poly.pdbx_strand_id
1 'polypeptide(L)'
;LHPDHTADLVPLLFATKYPDGVTRSEAITIVAGQGFADFFQRLKNVYGHWIDIGDDMLRIIEMNTGGRDHVRLAGIDIHTAPVEHSPQSIAFRITSPAGRHLIYSGDTDMSESLVELARGADLLICESAFPEGQKVRGHLTPAMAGDIATRAGVRRLMLTHFYPVCDQADIEGECRRTYSGPLILARDLMRITLD
;
A
#
# COMPACT_ATOMS: atom_id res chain seq x y z
N LEU A 1 7.34 8.22 -1.92
CA LEU A 1 8.44 7.96 -0.98
C LEU A 1 8.41 8.95 0.20
N HIS A 2 7.22 9.15 0.81
CA HIS A 2 7.07 9.99 1.99
C HIS A 2 7.55 9.26 3.26
N PRO A 3 7.92 9.99 4.34
CA PRO A 3 8.46 9.39 5.55
C PRO A 3 7.54 8.38 6.23
N ASP A 4 6.24 8.61 6.24
CA ASP A 4 5.20 7.74 6.81
C ASP A 4 5.05 6.39 6.08
N HIS A 5 5.58 6.29 4.85
CA HIS A 5 5.64 5.03 4.09
C HIS A 5 7.02 4.37 4.09
N THR A 6 8.07 5.05 4.54
CA THR A 6 9.45 4.57 4.37
C THR A 6 10.29 4.61 5.65
N ALA A 7 9.88 5.34 6.69
CA ALA A 7 10.69 5.51 7.90
C ALA A 7 10.96 4.19 8.63
N ASP A 8 9.99 3.29 8.65
CA ASP A 8 10.10 1.99 9.33
C ASP A 8 11.06 0.99 8.63
N LEU A 9 11.49 1.31 7.39
CA LEU A 9 12.48 0.50 6.68
C LEU A 9 13.82 0.46 7.44
N VAL A 10 14.25 1.57 8.01
CA VAL A 10 15.52 1.68 8.74
C VAL A 10 15.54 0.75 9.96
N PRO A 11 14.59 0.82 10.92
CA PRO A 11 14.57 -0.11 12.05
C PRO A 11 14.33 -1.57 11.63
N LEU A 12 13.57 -1.85 10.56
CA LEU A 12 13.41 -3.19 10.02
C LEU A 12 14.76 -3.79 9.56
N LEU A 13 15.53 -3.04 8.77
CA LEU A 13 16.83 -3.51 8.27
C LEU A 13 17.84 -3.61 9.40
N PHE A 14 17.85 -2.67 10.34
CA PHE A 14 18.71 -2.71 11.52
C PHE A 14 18.41 -3.95 12.37
N ALA A 15 17.14 -4.22 12.69
CA ALA A 15 16.73 -5.40 13.44
C ALA A 15 17.02 -6.71 12.68
N THR A 16 16.97 -6.70 11.35
CA THR A 16 17.36 -7.85 10.53
C THR A 16 18.85 -8.13 10.63
N LYS A 17 19.67 -7.10 10.64
CA LYS A 17 21.14 -7.21 10.73
C LYS A 17 21.62 -7.58 12.12
N TYR A 18 20.96 -7.06 13.16
CA TYR A 18 21.30 -7.25 14.57
C TYR A 18 20.11 -7.85 15.32
N PRO A 19 19.78 -9.12 15.02
CA PRO A 19 18.61 -9.75 15.61
C PRO A 19 18.80 -10.01 17.10
N ASP A 20 17.77 -9.72 17.88
CA ASP A 20 17.68 -10.17 19.27
C ASP A 20 16.93 -11.52 19.27
N GLY A 21 17.66 -12.62 19.11
CA GLY A 21 17.13 -13.97 19.08
C GLY A 21 17.22 -14.65 17.70
N VAL A 22 16.10 -14.76 16.98
CA VAL A 22 16.05 -15.55 15.73
C VAL A 22 16.62 -14.77 14.55
N THR A 23 17.69 -15.28 13.96
CA THR A 23 18.28 -14.72 12.74
C THR A 23 17.44 -15.08 11.52
N ARG A 24 17.15 -14.11 10.67
CA ARG A 24 16.50 -14.33 9.37
C ARG A 24 17.45 -15.10 8.44
N SER A 25 16.95 -16.18 7.85
CA SER A 25 17.69 -16.99 6.86
C SER A 25 17.25 -16.71 5.42
N GLU A 26 16.11 -16.06 5.22
CA GLU A 26 15.56 -15.78 3.90
C GLU A 26 15.71 -14.30 3.55
N ALA A 27 16.01 -14.02 2.29
CA ALA A 27 16.14 -12.66 1.78
C ALA A 27 14.81 -11.89 1.88
N ILE A 28 14.90 -10.60 2.16
CA ILE A 28 13.81 -9.65 2.05
C ILE A 28 13.72 -9.20 0.59
N THR A 29 12.54 -9.27 0.00
CA THR A 29 12.28 -8.65 -1.30
C THR A 29 11.40 -7.41 -1.10
N ILE A 30 11.89 -6.26 -1.54
CA ILE A 30 11.14 -5.02 -1.61
C ILE A 30 10.66 -4.83 -3.04
N VAL A 31 9.35 -4.67 -3.22
CA VAL A 31 8.73 -4.31 -4.50
C VAL A 31 8.21 -2.88 -4.36
N ALA A 32 8.72 -1.96 -5.16
CA ALA A 32 8.42 -0.54 -5.07
C ALA A 32 8.37 0.13 -6.45
N GLY A 33 7.84 1.34 -6.55
CA GLY A 33 7.90 2.14 -7.77
C GLY A 33 9.34 2.57 -8.12
N GLN A 34 9.56 2.87 -9.39
CA GLN A 34 10.85 3.40 -9.90
C GLN A 34 11.33 4.60 -9.07
N GLY A 35 12.64 4.66 -8.82
CA GLY A 35 13.31 5.64 -7.96
C GLY A 35 13.52 5.18 -6.53
N PHE A 36 13.00 4.00 -6.13
CA PHE A 36 13.21 3.46 -4.80
C PHE A 36 14.67 3.02 -4.59
N ALA A 37 15.33 2.46 -5.59
CA ALA A 37 16.74 2.05 -5.50
C ALA A 37 17.64 3.25 -5.21
N ASP A 38 17.42 4.37 -5.89
CA ASP A 38 18.13 5.64 -5.63
C ASP A 38 17.85 6.17 -4.22
N PHE A 39 16.59 6.13 -3.79
CA PHE A 39 16.21 6.51 -2.43
C PHE A 39 16.93 5.64 -1.39
N PHE A 40 16.92 4.33 -1.58
CA PHE A 40 17.60 3.38 -0.70
C PHE A 40 19.12 3.61 -0.64
N GLN A 41 19.75 3.88 -1.79
CA GLN A 41 21.18 4.22 -1.82
C GLN A 41 21.50 5.50 -1.02
N ARG A 42 20.63 6.53 -1.09
CA ARG A 42 20.78 7.74 -0.28
C ARG A 42 20.61 7.44 1.22
N LEU A 43 19.67 6.57 1.56
CA LEU A 43 19.46 6.11 2.93
C LEU A 43 20.68 5.35 3.46
N LYS A 44 21.30 4.50 2.64
CA LYS A 44 22.58 3.84 2.96
C LYS A 44 23.73 4.84 3.14
N ASN A 45 23.76 5.96 2.40
CA ASN A 45 24.75 7.01 2.60
C ASN A 45 24.60 7.71 3.97
N VAL A 46 23.39 7.78 4.52
CA VAL A 46 23.11 8.36 5.84
C VAL A 46 23.48 7.38 6.96
N TYR A 47 22.99 6.13 6.87
CA TYR A 47 23.12 5.14 7.96
C TYR A 47 24.30 4.19 7.79
N GLY A 48 24.96 4.17 6.62
CA GLY A 48 26.12 3.34 6.35
C GLY A 48 25.85 1.85 6.53
N HIS A 49 26.83 1.18 7.12
CA HIS A 49 26.77 -0.27 7.36
C HIS A 49 25.66 -0.72 8.30
N TRP A 50 25.03 0.20 9.07
CA TRP A 50 24.00 -0.15 10.05
C TRP A 50 22.73 -0.75 9.43
N ILE A 51 22.40 -0.38 8.20
CA ILE A 51 21.23 -0.90 7.47
C ILE A 51 21.61 -1.75 6.26
N ASP A 52 22.88 -1.98 6.04
CA ASP A 52 23.36 -2.83 4.95
C ASP A 52 23.37 -4.30 5.40
N ILE A 53 22.34 -5.04 4.99
CA ILE A 53 22.17 -6.45 5.32
C ILE A 53 22.79 -7.40 4.29
N GLY A 54 23.46 -6.84 3.25
CA GLY A 54 24.08 -7.60 2.17
C GLY A 54 23.15 -7.88 0.98
N ASP A 55 23.73 -8.02 -0.21
CA ASP A 55 22.97 -8.21 -1.46
C ASP A 55 22.31 -9.60 -1.55
N ASP A 56 22.80 -10.57 -0.80
CA ASP A 56 22.19 -11.89 -0.64
C ASP A 56 20.94 -11.88 0.25
N MET A 57 20.80 -10.89 1.12
CA MET A 57 19.70 -10.75 2.06
C MET A 57 18.67 -9.68 1.68
N LEU A 58 18.97 -8.82 0.69
CA LEU A 58 18.04 -7.77 0.23
C LEU A 58 17.95 -7.75 -1.29
N ARG A 59 16.75 -7.94 -1.80
CA ARG A 59 16.43 -7.78 -3.21
C ARG A 59 15.46 -6.62 -3.40
N ILE A 60 15.77 -5.68 -4.28
CA ILE A 60 14.90 -4.58 -4.67
C ILE A 60 14.40 -4.83 -6.09
N ILE A 61 13.09 -4.73 -6.30
CA ILE A 61 12.42 -4.81 -7.59
C ILE A 61 11.66 -3.51 -7.79
N GLU A 62 12.06 -2.74 -8.79
CA GLU A 62 11.37 -1.53 -9.17
C GLU A 62 10.33 -1.81 -10.25
N MET A 63 9.10 -1.36 -9.99
CA MET A 63 7.97 -1.47 -10.88
C MET A 63 7.82 -0.19 -11.69
N ASN A 64 7.35 -0.31 -12.93
CA ASN A 64 7.10 0.83 -13.82
C ASN A 64 6.05 1.78 -13.19
N THR A 65 6.39 3.07 -13.12
CA THR A 65 5.51 4.12 -12.60
C THR A 65 4.79 4.91 -13.70
N GLY A 66 5.13 4.68 -14.97
CA GLY A 66 4.47 5.29 -16.12
C GLY A 66 3.35 4.43 -16.73
N GLY A 67 3.13 3.22 -16.21
CA GLY A 67 2.14 2.27 -16.73
C GLY A 67 2.01 1.05 -15.84
N ARG A 68 1.19 0.10 -16.28
CA ARG A 68 1.02 -1.18 -15.56
C ARG A 68 2.29 -2.03 -15.65
N ASP A 69 2.55 -2.78 -14.60
CA ASP A 69 3.66 -3.70 -14.52
C ASP A 69 3.27 -4.97 -13.75
N HIS A 70 4.11 -6.00 -13.83
CA HIS A 70 3.84 -7.28 -13.21
C HIS A 70 5.12 -8.00 -12.82
N VAL A 71 5.10 -8.62 -11.64
CA VAL A 71 6.16 -9.53 -11.17
C VAL A 71 5.54 -10.73 -10.45
N ARG A 72 6.15 -11.91 -10.59
CA ARG A 72 5.76 -13.12 -9.84
C ARG A 72 6.86 -13.50 -8.87
N LEU A 73 6.49 -13.65 -7.60
CA LEU A 73 7.40 -13.94 -6.50
C LEU A 73 6.84 -15.05 -5.61
N ALA A 74 7.56 -16.15 -5.46
CA ALA A 74 7.18 -17.26 -4.57
C ALA A 74 5.71 -17.74 -4.75
N GLY A 75 5.22 -17.75 -5.99
CA GLY A 75 3.85 -18.15 -6.31
C GLY A 75 2.79 -17.05 -6.14
N ILE A 76 3.17 -15.88 -5.69
CA ILE A 76 2.32 -14.69 -5.59
C ILE A 76 2.48 -13.87 -6.87
N ASP A 77 1.37 -13.50 -7.53
CA ASP A 77 1.38 -12.58 -8.65
C ASP A 77 1.12 -11.15 -8.14
N ILE A 78 1.98 -10.22 -8.50
CA ILE A 78 1.89 -8.81 -8.11
C ILE A 78 1.77 -7.98 -9.39
N HIS A 79 0.63 -7.34 -9.58
CA HIS A 79 0.41 -6.34 -10.62
C HIS A 79 0.40 -4.95 -9.99
N THR A 80 0.93 -3.97 -10.71
CA THR A 80 0.91 -2.58 -10.28
C THR A 80 0.32 -1.67 -11.35
N ALA A 81 -0.19 -0.53 -10.91
CA ALA A 81 -0.62 0.55 -11.78
C ALA A 81 -0.30 1.89 -11.13
N PRO A 82 0.06 2.93 -11.91
CA PRO A 82 0.25 4.28 -11.39
C PRO A 82 -1.05 4.82 -10.82
N VAL A 83 -0.93 5.68 -9.81
CA VAL A 83 -2.04 6.36 -9.13
C VAL A 83 -1.79 7.86 -9.01
N GLU A 84 -2.82 8.62 -8.66
CA GLU A 84 -2.84 10.08 -8.70
C GLU A 84 -2.33 10.70 -7.39
N HIS A 85 -1.01 10.67 -7.15
CA HIS A 85 -0.40 11.31 -5.96
C HIS A 85 0.96 11.92 -6.29
N SER A 86 1.97 11.11 -6.52
CA SER A 86 3.31 11.52 -6.95
C SER A 86 3.77 10.67 -8.13
N PRO A 87 4.80 11.11 -8.89
CA PRO A 87 5.28 10.34 -10.06
C PRO A 87 5.72 8.91 -9.75
N GLN A 88 6.05 8.61 -8.49
CA GLN A 88 6.47 7.28 -8.05
C GLN A 88 5.34 6.46 -7.41
N SER A 89 4.15 7.04 -7.27
CA SER A 89 3.03 6.40 -6.59
C SER A 89 2.39 5.33 -7.45
N ILE A 90 2.29 4.12 -6.89
CA ILE A 90 1.67 2.97 -7.53
C ILE A 90 0.76 2.24 -6.55
N ALA A 91 -0.34 1.71 -7.06
CA ALA A 91 -1.17 0.74 -6.35
C ALA A 91 -0.73 -0.69 -6.68
N PHE A 92 -1.06 -1.62 -5.80
CA PHE A 92 -0.71 -3.03 -5.91
C PHE A 92 -1.96 -3.90 -5.98
N ARG A 93 -1.98 -4.87 -6.88
CA ARG A 93 -2.88 -6.03 -6.86
C ARG A 93 -2.05 -7.27 -6.57
N ILE A 94 -2.28 -7.89 -5.43
CA ILE A 94 -1.59 -9.08 -4.95
C ILE A 94 -2.54 -10.26 -5.09
N THR A 95 -2.15 -11.25 -5.90
CA THR A 95 -2.92 -12.48 -6.08
C THR A 95 -2.20 -13.62 -5.41
N SER A 96 -2.86 -14.22 -4.41
CA SER A 96 -2.33 -15.38 -3.69
C SER A 96 -2.36 -16.65 -4.57
N PRO A 97 -1.61 -17.71 -4.22
CA PRO A 97 -1.70 -19.01 -4.90
C PRO A 97 -3.11 -19.62 -4.89
N ALA A 98 -3.96 -19.24 -3.93
CA ALA A 98 -5.36 -19.64 -3.84
C ALA A 98 -6.30 -18.80 -4.73
N GLY A 99 -5.76 -17.88 -5.54
CA GLY A 99 -6.53 -17.01 -6.41
C GLY A 99 -7.26 -15.86 -5.71
N ARG A 100 -6.91 -15.53 -4.46
CA ARG A 100 -7.48 -14.38 -3.74
C ARG A 100 -6.78 -13.09 -4.15
N HIS A 101 -7.56 -12.04 -4.32
CA HIS A 101 -7.10 -10.74 -4.80
C HIS A 101 -7.18 -9.69 -3.70
N LEU A 102 -6.02 -9.21 -3.26
CA LEU A 102 -5.86 -8.07 -2.37
C LEU A 102 -5.37 -6.88 -3.18
N ILE A 103 -6.01 -5.73 -3.01
CA ILE A 103 -5.57 -4.45 -3.56
C ILE A 103 -5.10 -3.55 -2.43
N TYR A 104 -3.99 -2.86 -2.63
CA TYR A 104 -3.50 -1.80 -1.76
C TYR A 104 -3.31 -0.53 -2.59
N SER A 105 -4.04 0.53 -2.24
CA SER A 105 -4.05 1.76 -3.04
C SER A 105 -2.73 2.53 -2.98
N GLY A 106 -2.01 2.48 -1.84
CA GLY A 106 -1.08 3.56 -1.50
C GLY A 106 -1.83 4.89 -1.41
N ASP A 107 -1.10 5.99 -1.28
CA ASP A 107 -1.69 7.32 -1.34
C ASP A 107 -2.10 7.66 -2.76
N THR A 108 -3.33 8.15 -2.91
CA THR A 108 -3.89 8.50 -4.22
C THR A 108 -5.05 9.49 -4.11
N ASP A 109 -5.25 10.30 -5.11
CA ASP A 109 -6.53 10.94 -5.41
C ASP A 109 -7.39 9.99 -6.26
N MET A 110 -8.55 10.44 -6.77
CA MET A 110 -9.38 9.66 -7.69
C MET A 110 -8.53 9.19 -8.89
N SER A 111 -8.50 7.88 -9.10
CA SER A 111 -7.66 7.23 -10.10
C SER A 111 -8.41 6.14 -10.85
N GLU A 112 -8.58 6.31 -12.16
CA GLU A 112 -9.20 5.29 -13.00
C GLU A 112 -8.35 4.01 -13.06
N SER A 113 -7.03 4.15 -13.04
CA SER A 113 -6.14 2.98 -13.01
C SER A 113 -6.29 2.16 -11.73
N LEU A 114 -6.59 2.81 -10.59
CA LEU A 114 -6.92 2.08 -9.34
C LEU A 114 -8.27 1.35 -9.47
N VAL A 115 -9.31 2.00 -10.03
CA VAL A 115 -10.62 1.35 -10.26
C VAL A 115 -10.44 0.09 -11.12
N GLU A 116 -9.68 0.20 -12.21
CA GLU A 116 -9.44 -0.93 -13.09
C GLU A 116 -8.59 -2.03 -12.44
N LEU A 117 -7.55 -1.66 -11.67
CA LEU A 117 -6.70 -2.60 -10.95
C LEU A 117 -7.50 -3.37 -9.88
N ALA A 118 -8.46 -2.71 -9.25
CA ALA A 118 -9.27 -3.24 -8.16
C ALA A 118 -10.48 -4.09 -8.63
N ARG A 119 -10.74 -4.19 -9.94
CA ARG A 119 -11.93 -4.92 -10.44
C ARG A 119 -12.08 -6.31 -9.85
N GLY A 120 -13.24 -6.54 -9.20
CA GLY A 120 -13.64 -7.84 -8.65
C GLY A 120 -12.73 -8.35 -7.52
N ALA A 121 -11.96 -7.49 -6.88
CA ALA A 121 -11.07 -7.90 -5.80
C ALA A 121 -11.84 -8.42 -4.57
N ASP A 122 -11.23 -9.35 -3.83
CA ASP A 122 -11.77 -9.86 -2.57
C ASP A 122 -11.68 -8.81 -1.46
N LEU A 123 -10.60 -8.00 -1.45
CA LEU A 123 -10.40 -6.89 -0.52
C LEU A 123 -9.68 -5.74 -1.21
N LEU A 124 -10.22 -4.54 -1.11
CA LEU A 124 -9.53 -3.28 -1.39
C LEU A 124 -9.17 -2.62 -0.06
N ILE A 125 -7.88 -2.47 0.22
CA ILE A 125 -7.35 -1.60 1.27
C ILE A 125 -7.07 -0.26 0.60
N CYS A 126 -7.86 0.75 0.97
CA CYS A 126 -7.86 2.05 0.32
C CYS A 126 -7.58 3.16 1.32
N GLU A 127 -6.72 4.07 0.95
CA GLU A 127 -6.51 5.28 1.74
C GLU A 127 -7.81 6.09 1.83
N SER A 128 -7.96 6.84 2.90
CA SER A 128 -9.08 7.75 3.18
C SER A 128 -8.62 8.80 4.19
N ALA A 129 -7.67 9.63 3.74
CA ALA A 129 -6.87 10.45 4.65
C ALA A 129 -7.66 11.57 5.33
N PHE A 130 -8.68 12.11 4.67
CA PHE A 130 -9.42 13.29 5.15
C PHE A 130 -10.94 13.14 4.97
N PRO A 131 -11.76 13.66 5.90
CA PRO A 131 -13.20 13.73 5.70
C PRO A 131 -13.54 14.69 4.55
N GLU A 132 -14.73 14.53 3.96
CA GLU A 132 -15.14 15.22 2.73
C GLU A 132 -14.98 16.75 2.80
N GLY A 133 -15.36 17.37 3.91
CA GLY A 133 -15.25 18.81 4.10
C GLY A 133 -13.79 19.34 4.22
N GLN A 134 -12.81 18.47 4.29
CA GLN A 134 -11.39 18.78 4.50
C GLN A 134 -10.46 18.08 3.51
N LYS A 135 -11.01 17.70 2.35
CA LYS A 135 -10.22 17.01 1.31
C LYS A 135 -8.95 17.78 0.95
N VAL A 136 -7.84 17.03 0.88
CA VAL A 136 -6.54 17.52 0.40
C VAL A 136 -6.24 16.88 -0.95
N ARG A 137 -5.67 17.67 -1.87
CA ARG A 137 -5.24 17.18 -3.19
C ARG A 137 -4.22 16.04 -3.03
N GLY A 138 -4.39 14.98 -3.82
CA GLY A 138 -3.52 13.81 -3.79
C GLY A 138 -3.97 12.74 -2.79
N HIS A 139 -5.07 12.96 -2.06
CA HIS A 139 -5.66 12.00 -1.13
C HIS A 139 -7.15 11.83 -1.37
N LEU A 140 -7.71 10.72 -0.90
CA LEU A 140 -9.13 10.42 -0.98
C LEU A 140 -9.88 10.87 0.28
N THR A 141 -11.19 11.02 0.11
CA THR A 141 -12.16 11.04 1.21
C THR A 141 -12.83 9.67 1.33
N PRO A 142 -13.53 9.36 2.45
CA PRO A 142 -14.28 8.12 2.59
C PRO A 142 -15.30 7.88 1.48
N ALA A 143 -16.01 8.92 1.05
CA ALA A 143 -16.97 8.82 -0.06
C ALA A 143 -16.28 8.52 -1.40
N MET A 144 -15.12 9.09 -1.67
CA MET A 144 -14.34 8.81 -2.88
C MET A 144 -13.79 7.39 -2.88
N ALA A 145 -13.27 6.89 -1.76
CA ALA A 145 -12.83 5.50 -1.62
C ALA A 145 -14.01 4.52 -1.81
N GLY A 146 -15.19 4.86 -1.29
CA GLY A 146 -16.43 4.11 -1.51
C GLY A 146 -16.87 4.09 -2.98
N ASP A 147 -16.73 5.20 -3.72
CA ASP A 147 -17.02 5.27 -5.15
C ASP A 147 -16.08 4.35 -5.96
N ILE A 148 -14.77 4.40 -5.69
CA ILE A 148 -13.80 3.50 -6.30
C ILE A 148 -14.18 2.04 -6.05
N ALA A 149 -14.51 1.68 -4.80
CA ALA A 149 -14.88 0.32 -4.42
C ALA A 149 -16.15 -0.16 -5.14
N THR A 150 -17.16 0.72 -5.27
CA THR A 150 -18.41 0.42 -5.97
C THR A 150 -18.19 0.23 -7.46
N ARG A 151 -17.45 1.13 -8.10
CA ARG A 151 -17.15 1.06 -9.55
C ARG A 151 -16.29 -0.15 -9.89
N ALA A 152 -15.36 -0.52 -9.01
CA ALA A 152 -14.53 -1.71 -9.16
C ALA A 152 -15.27 -3.01 -8.83
N GLY A 153 -16.41 -2.97 -8.15
CA GLY A 153 -17.16 -4.14 -7.73
C GLY A 153 -16.40 -5.01 -6.74
N VAL A 154 -15.67 -4.39 -5.79
CA VAL A 154 -14.90 -5.12 -4.79
C VAL A 154 -15.83 -5.80 -3.78
N ARG A 155 -15.44 -6.96 -3.26
CA ARG A 155 -16.24 -7.71 -2.29
C ARG A 155 -16.22 -7.09 -0.91
N ARG A 156 -15.08 -6.53 -0.48
CA ARG A 156 -14.88 -5.84 0.80
C ARG A 156 -14.02 -4.61 0.61
N LEU A 157 -14.35 -3.53 1.30
CA LEU A 157 -13.55 -2.32 1.38
C LEU A 157 -13.00 -2.16 2.78
N MET A 158 -11.71 -1.85 2.90
CA MET A 158 -11.06 -1.44 4.14
C MET A 158 -10.50 -0.05 3.97
N LEU A 159 -10.95 0.91 4.77
CA LEU A 159 -10.40 2.25 4.81
C LEU A 159 -9.20 2.28 5.76
N THR A 160 -8.16 3.01 5.37
CA THR A 160 -6.92 3.19 6.12
C THR A 160 -6.32 4.58 5.89
N HIS A 161 -5.16 4.86 6.45
CA HIS A 161 -4.43 6.12 6.29
C HIS A 161 -5.18 7.34 6.83
N PHE A 162 -5.79 7.20 7.99
CA PHE A 162 -6.57 8.28 8.62
C PHE A 162 -5.66 9.33 9.26
N TYR A 163 -5.86 10.61 8.91
CA TYR A 163 -5.30 11.71 9.67
C TYR A 163 -6.14 11.99 10.92
N PRO A 164 -5.59 12.62 11.98
CA PRO A 164 -6.31 12.83 13.25
C PRO A 164 -7.66 13.54 13.12
N VAL A 165 -7.86 14.32 12.08
CA VAL A 165 -9.15 14.98 11.79
C VAL A 165 -10.28 13.97 11.51
N CYS A 166 -9.95 12.77 11.06
CA CYS A 166 -10.91 11.69 10.84
C CYS A 166 -11.57 11.18 12.14
N ASP A 167 -10.88 11.32 13.28
CA ASP A 167 -11.41 10.92 14.59
C ASP A 167 -12.62 11.77 15.02
N GLN A 168 -12.80 12.93 14.40
CA GLN A 168 -13.88 13.89 14.69
C GLN A 168 -15.00 13.86 13.62
N ALA A 169 -14.94 12.95 12.66
CA ALA A 169 -15.85 12.85 11.54
C ALA A 169 -16.53 11.47 11.46
N ASP A 170 -17.73 11.43 10.90
CA ASP A 170 -18.41 10.17 10.59
C ASP A 170 -17.90 9.58 9.27
N ILE A 171 -16.65 9.11 9.26
CA ILE A 171 -16.00 8.55 8.08
C ILE A 171 -16.71 7.28 7.57
N GLU A 172 -17.34 6.51 8.47
CA GLU A 172 -18.14 5.35 8.06
C GLU A 172 -19.39 5.82 7.30
N GLY A 173 -20.16 6.75 7.85
CA GLY A 173 -21.33 7.31 7.21
C GLY A 173 -21.01 8.01 5.89
N GLU A 174 -19.87 8.70 5.81
CA GLU A 174 -19.39 9.28 4.53
C GLU A 174 -19.17 8.20 3.46
N CYS A 175 -18.46 7.14 3.78
CA CYS A 175 -18.21 6.03 2.86
C CYS A 175 -19.49 5.32 2.44
N ARG A 176 -20.45 5.14 3.37
CA ARG A 176 -21.73 4.48 3.13
C ARG A 176 -22.62 5.20 2.11
N ARG A 177 -22.37 6.47 1.82
CA ARG A 177 -23.09 7.19 0.76
C ARG A 177 -22.80 6.65 -0.64
N THR A 178 -21.65 6.01 -0.83
CA THR A 178 -21.15 5.55 -2.13
C THR A 178 -20.87 4.04 -2.18
N TYR A 179 -20.77 3.37 -1.02
CA TYR A 179 -20.48 1.93 -0.93
C TYR A 179 -21.42 1.21 0.04
N SER A 180 -22.16 0.23 -0.48
CA SER A 180 -23.11 -0.56 0.32
C SER A 180 -22.58 -1.94 0.75
N GLY A 181 -21.39 -2.33 0.27
CA GLY A 181 -20.76 -3.62 0.60
C GLY A 181 -20.15 -3.68 2.01
N PRO A 182 -19.54 -4.80 2.38
CA PRO A 182 -18.82 -4.96 3.66
C PRO A 182 -17.69 -3.94 3.79
N LEU A 183 -17.77 -3.09 4.84
CA LEU A 183 -16.82 -2.02 5.13
C LEU A 183 -16.08 -2.28 6.43
N ILE A 184 -14.78 -2.05 6.43
CA ILE A 184 -13.89 -2.18 7.58
C ILE A 184 -13.15 -0.84 7.75
N LEU A 185 -13.11 -0.32 8.97
CA LEU A 185 -12.21 0.75 9.35
C LEU A 185 -10.95 0.14 9.96
N ALA A 186 -9.80 0.38 9.35
CA ALA A 186 -8.52 -0.19 9.80
C ALA A 186 -8.15 0.30 11.21
N ARG A 187 -7.54 -0.57 11.97
CA ARG A 187 -6.93 -0.27 13.27
C ARG A 187 -5.60 -0.98 13.38
N ASP A 188 -4.70 -0.42 14.15
CA ASP A 188 -3.41 -1.03 14.41
C ASP A 188 -3.55 -2.48 14.90
N LEU A 189 -2.65 -3.33 14.43
CA LEU A 189 -2.59 -4.76 14.75
C LEU A 189 -3.83 -5.58 14.33
N MET A 190 -4.74 -5.02 13.51
CA MET A 190 -5.88 -5.77 12.96
C MET A 190 -5.38 -6.89 12.04
N ARG A 191 -5.97 -8.08 12.19
CA ARG A 191 -5.71 -9.24 11.32
C ARG A 191 -6.97 -9.56 10.52
N ILE A 192 -6.81 -9.77 9.22
CA ILE A 192 -7.90 -10.11 8.30
C ILE A 192 -7.50 -11.36 7.52
N THR A 193 -8.40 -12.32 7.45
CA THR A 193 -8.26 -13.50 6.61
C THR A 193 -9.07 -13.33 5.33
N LEU A 194 -8.49 -13.71 4.20
CA LEU A 194 -9.16 -13.80 2.91
C LEU A 194 -9.50 -15.27 2.65
N ASP A 195 -10.74 -15.63 2.98
CA ASP A 195 -11.27 -16.98 2.77
C ASP A 195 -11.79 -17.18 1.34
#